data_47e4dff8eacd5c35549821aca40ba550
#
_entry.id   47e4dff8eacd5c35549821aca40ba550
#
_cell.length_a   1.000
_cell.length_b   1.000
_cell.length_c   1.000
_cell.angle_alpha   90.00
_cell.angle_beta   90.00
_cell.angle_gamma   90.00
#
_symmetry.space_group_name_H-M   'P 1'
#
loop_
_entity.id
_entity.type
_entity.pdbx_description
1 polymer ?
#
loop_
_entity_poly.entity_id
_entity_poly.type
_entity_poly.pdbx_seq_one_letter_code
_entity_poly.pdbx_strand_id
1 'polypeptide(L)'
;MNMANNVIAYVGNNSFDIILYLSSVLQKLGRKVLIADYSELMALTCSIPAVSGIDTYMDFNCYMNVDFTRKAVDEAIIAGYDDVLLDCGMGKPAFNTNLITKLVFVSDMFEFNLKRLSQIPFYDRLTIKKELLVRQAADINISSEQIAAILNKNISKVELLYYDEADYQNALLCNYNKITSLAGISGRLRKYLLDELAQMVENTSARELKTAYNKARKAYKSGVIEYEHSTVLVTVPWAGTNK
;
A
#
# COMPACT_ATOMS: atom_id res chain seq x y z
N MET A 1 -11.05 -22.82 -8.36
CA MET A 1 -10.32 -21.94 -7.42
C MET A 1 -10.35 -20.55 -8.01
N ASN A 2 -11.01 -19.60 -7.39
CA ASN A 2 -10.86 -18.20 -7.79
C ASN A 2 -9.47 -17.76 -7.32
N MET A 3 -8.54 -17.56 -8.23
CA MET A 3 -7.28 -16.89 -7.90
C MET A 3 -7.57 -15.46 -7.50
N ALA A 4 -6.76 -14.88 -6.60
CA ALA A 4 -6.85 -13.47 -6.29
C ALA A 4 -6.83 -12.65 -7.58
N ASN A 5 -7.78 -11.75 -7.74
CA ASN A 5 -7.87 -10.95 -8.96
C ASN A 5 -6.65 -10.01 -9.10
N ASN A 6 -6.07 -9.58 -7.96
CA ASN A 6 -4.93 -8.68 -7.94
C ASN A 6 -3.88 -9.12 -6.91
N VAL A 7 -2.65 -9.31 -7.37
CA VAL A 7 -1.46 -9.41 -6.52
C VAL A 7 -0.52 -8.27 -6.92
N ILE A 8 -0.53 -7.19 -6.15
CA ILE A 8 0.22 -5.98 -6.49
C ILE A 8 1.42 -5.84 -5.56
N ALA A 9 2.61 -5.81 -6.13
CA ALA A 9 3.85 -5.62 -5.39
C ALA A 9 4.36 -4.17 -5.52
N TYR A 10 4.65 -3.57 -4.39
CA TYR A 10 5.30 -2.27 -4.27
C TYR A 10 6.77 -2.49 -3.91
N VAL A 11 7.67 -1.99 -4.74
CA VAL A 11 9.12 -2.16 -4.60
C VAL A 11 9.78 -0.79 -4.47
N GLY A 12 10.47 -0.58 -3.36
CA GLY A 12 11.10 0.71 -3.06
C GLY A 12 10.76 1.20 -1.66
N ASN A 13 10.73 2.51 -1.49
CA ASN A 13 10.49 3.15 -0.20
C ASN A 13 9.21 4.00 -0.21
N ASN A 14 8.64 4.22 0.98
CA ASN A 14 7.50 5.12 1.21
C ASN A 14 6.21 4.72 0.47
N SER A 15 5.91 3.42 0.42
CA SER A 15 4.67 2.85 -0.14
C SER A 15 3.57 2.62 0.89
N PHE A 16 3.92 2.59 2.19
CA PHE A 16 3.06 2.09 3.26
C PHE A 16 1.70 2.80 3.36
N ASP A 17 1.67 4.12 3.27
CA ASP A 17 0.43 4.91 3.34
C ASP A 17 -0.49 4.64 2.13
N ILE A 18 0.08 4.53 0.92
CA ILE A 18 -0.67 4.16 -0.30
C ILE A 18 -1.32 2.79 -0.14
N ILE A 19 -0.56 1.80 0.32
CA ILE A 19 -1.06 0.43 0.53
C ILE A 19 -2.19 0.43 1.56
N LEU A 20 -2.03 1.13 2.69
CA LEU A 20 -3.06 1.25 3.72
C LEU A 20 -4.32 1.97 3.21
N TYR A 21 -4.16 3.03 2.41
CA TYR A 21 -5.31 3.76 1.87
C TYR A 21 -6.08 2.93 0.85
N LEU A 22 -5.38 2.25 -0.07
CA LEU A 22 -6.00 1.36 -1.06
C LEU A 22 -6.75 0.22 -0.36
N SER A 23 -6.09 -0.48 0.59
CA SER A 23 -6.69 -1.59 1.32
C SER A 23 -7.95 -1.18 2.08
N SER A 24 -7.94 0.00 2.71
CA SER A 24 -9.09 0.53 3.43
C SER A 24 -10.29 0.76 2.51
N VAL A 25 -10.07 1.26 1.28
CA VAL A 25 -11.16 1.47 0.31
C VAL A 25 -11.65 0.15 -0.26
N LEU A 26 -10.75 -0.78 -0.61
CA LEU A 26 -11.09 -2.12 -1.10
C LEU A 26 -11.95 -2.87 -0.08
N GLN A 27 -11.60 -2.80 1.20
CA GLN A 27 -12.41 -3.37 2.29
C GLN A 27 -13.82 -2.75 2.34
N LYS A 28 -13.97 -1.45 2.08
CA LYS A 28 -15.29 -0.79 2.04
C LYS A 28 -16.09 -1.13 0.77
N LEU A 29 -15.47 -1.73 -0.24
CA LEU A 29 -16.13 -2.37 -1.37
C LEU A 29 -16.59 -3.80 -1.07
N GLY A 30 -16.28 -4.32 0.13
CA GLY A 30 -16.62 -5.70 0.54
C GLY A 30 -15.59 -6.73 0.06
N ARG A 31 -14.41 -6.28 -0.40
CA ARG A 31 -13.34 -7.18 -0.86
C ARG A 31 -12.51 -7.69 0.31
N LYS A 32 -12.07 -8.92 0.22
CA LYS A 32 -11.16 -9.54 1.18
C LYS A 32 -9.72 -9.20 0.81
N VAL A 33 -9.03 -8.46 1.67
CA VAL A 33 -7.72 -7.88 1.39
C VAL A 33 -6.67 -8.45 2.33
N LEU A 34 -5.54 -8.87 1.77
CA LEU A 34 -4.32 -9.21 2.48
C LEU A 34 -3.23 -8.17 2.21
N ILE A 35 -2.57 -7.71 3.25
CA ILE A 35 -1.33 -6.94 3.18
C ILE A 35 -0.19 -7.84 3.68
N ALA A 36 0.87 -7.99 2.86
CA ALA A 36 2.09 -8.65 3.29
C ALA A 36 3.28 -7.67 3.31
N ASP A 37 3.87 -7.50 4.50
CA ASP A 37 4.99 -6.57 4.73
C ASP A 37 6.32 -7.31 4.74
N TYR A 38 7.03 -7.24 3.62
CA TYR A 38 8.39 -7.81 3.46
C TYR A 38 9.48 -6.74 3.48
N SER A 39 9.08 -5.49 3.74
CA SER A 39 10.05 -4.39 3.82
C SER A 39 10.94 -4.53 5.05
N GLU A 40 12.19 -4.10 4.91
CA GLU A 40 13.15 -4.07 6.03
C GLU A 40 12.72 -3.09 7.12
N LEU A 41 11.98 -2.05 6.72
CA LEU A 41 11.49 -1.01 7.64
C LEU A 41 10.25 -1.45 8.41
N MET A 42 9.58 -2.52 8.00
CA MET A 42 8.31 -2.99 8.60
C MET A 42 7.27 -1.87 8.74
N ALA A 43 7.23 -0.96 7.77
CA ALA A 43 6.47 0.27 7.89
C ALA A 43 4.95 0.02 8.02
N LEU A 44 4.43 -0.96 7.30
CA LEU A 44 3.02 -1.36 7.38
C LEU A 44 2.72 -2.02 8.72
N THR A 45 3.54 -2.97 9.14
CA THR A 45 3.42 -3.66 10.43
C THR A 45 3.49 -2.67 11.60
N CYS A 46 4.41 -1.70 11.52
CA CYS A 46 4.53 -0.64 12.52
C CYS A 46 3.39 0.40 12.46
N SER A 47 2.56 0.40 11.44
CA SER A 47 1.45 1.35 11.28
C SER A 47 0.11 0.85 11.81
N ILE A 48 0.04 -0.41 12.24
CA ILE A 48 -1.14 -0.97 12.91
C ILE A 48 -0.90 -1.08 14.42
N PRO A 49 -1.96 -1.08 15.26
CA PRO A 49 -1.81 -1.28 16.69
C PRO A 49 -1.16 -2.62 17.00
N ALA A 50 -0.22 -2.64 17.94
CA ALA A 50 0.39 -3.85 18.47
C ALA A 50 -0.27 -4.24 19.80
N VAL A 51 -0.46 -5.53 20.04
CA VAL A 51 -0.94 -6.04 21.32
C VAL A 51 0.23 -6.62 22.11
N SER A 52 0.35 -6.19 23.37
CA SER A 52 1.42 -6.64 24.26
C SER A 52 1.40 -8.16 24.43
N GLY A 53 2.54 -8.80 24.24
CA GLY A 53 2.70 -10.25 24.45
C GLY A 53 2.37 -11.12 23.22
N ILE A 54 1.95 -10.51 22.09
CA ILE A 54 1.71 -11.21 20.83
C ILE A 54 2.74 -10.75 19.82
N ASP A 55 3.43 -11.70 19.19
CA ASP A 55 4.31 -11.38 18.06
C ASP A 55 3.46 -11.06 16.82
N THR A 56 3.08 -9.77 16.74
CA THR A 56 2.27 -9.25 15.64
C THR A 56 2.99 -9.29 14.29
N TYR A 57 4.28 -9.62 14.27
CA TYR A 57 5.10 -9.54 13.07
C TYR A 57 5.13 -10.83 12.25
N MET A 58 4.91 -11.97 12.90
CA MET A 58 5.07 -13.28 12.25
C MET A 58 3.77 -13.97 11.89
N ASP A 59 2.63 -13.55 12.49
CA ASP A 59 1.34 -14.19 12.28
C ASP A 59 0.40 -13.39 11.37
N PHE A 60 -0.78 -13.94 11.08
CA PHE A 60 -1.86 -13.21 10.44
C PHE A 60 -2.59 -12.39 11.49
N ASN A 61 -2.64 -11.08 11.26
CA ASN A 61 -3.35 -10.15 12.12
C ASN A 61 -4.42 -9.43 11.31
N CYS A 62 -5.62 -9.33 11.82
CA CYS A 62 -6.70 -8.59 11.19
C CYS A 62 -6.89 -7.23 11.88
N TYR A 63 -6.73 -6.15 11.12
CA TYR A 63 -7.01 -4.80 11.58
C TYR A 63 -7.97 -4.10 10.64
N MET A 64 -9.11 -3.61 11.15
CA MET A 64 -10.16 -2.97 10.36
C MET A 64 -10.66 -3.84 9.18
N ASN A 65 -10.76 -5.14 9.38
CA ASN A 65 -11.12 -6.17 8.38
C ASN A 65 -10.15 -6.21 7.18
N VAL A 66 -8.90 -5.90 7.40
CA VAL A 66 -7.78 -6.13 6.48
C VAL A 66 -6.80 -7.05 7.18
N ASP A 67 -6.40 -8.11 6.52
CA ASP A 67 -5.44 -9.05 7.08
C ASP A 67 -4.02 -8.60 6.78
N PHE A 68 -3.13 -8.74 7.79
CA PHE A 68 -1.71 -8.38 7.70
C PHE A 68 -0.85 -9.59 8.03
N THR A 69 0.25 -9.76 7.31
CA THR A 69 1.22 -10.83 7.59
C THR A 69 2.63 -10.43 7.18
N ARG A 70 3.62 -11.10 7.77
CA ARG A 70 5.00 -11.16 7.28
C ARG A 70 5.42 -12.58 6.84
N LYS A 71 4.52 -13.55 6.96
CA LYS A 71 4.76 -14.89 6.42
C LYS A 71 4.86 -14.84 4.90
N ALA A 72 5.71 -15.68 4.34
CA ALA A 72 5.77 -15.87 2.89
C ALA A 72 4.39 -16.32 2.37
N VAL A 73 3.85 -15.59 1.41
CA VAL A 73 2.57 -15.93 0.79
C VAL A 73 2.81 -16.89 -0.37
N ASP A 74 1.95 -17.89 -0.46
CA ASP A 74 1.89 -18.87 -1.56
C ASP A 74 0.53 -18.81 -2.27
N GLU A 75 0.35 -19.62 -3.27
CA GLU A 75 -0.89 -19.71 -4.05
C GLU A 75 -2.11 -20.06 -3.17
N ALA A 76 -1.93 -20.90 -2.16
CA ALA A 76 -3.03 -21.32 -1.28
C ALA A 76 -3.51 -20.18 -0.39
N ILE A 77 -2.59 -19.39 0.15
CA ILE A 77 -2.90 -18.18 0.92
C ILE A 77 -3.57 -17.14 0.03
N ILE A 78 -2.98 -16.84 -1.14
CA ILE A 78 -3.48 -15.84 -2.09
C ILE A 78 -4.91 -16.18 -2.55
N ALA A 79 -5.22 -17.44 -2.79
CA ALA A 79 -6.56 -17.89 -3.21
C ALA A 79 -7.67 -17.57 -2.19
N GLY A 80 -7.32 -17.24 -0.95
CA GLY A 80 -8.25 -16.82 0.09
C GLY A 80 -8.67 -15.35 0.03
N TYR A 81 -8.09 -14.54 -0.89
CA TYR A 81 -8.27 -13.09 -0.94
C TYR A 81 -8.66 -12.61 -2.33
N ASP A 82 -9.37 -11.49 -2.40
CA ASP A 82 -9.67 -10.81 -3.65
C ASP A 82 -8.50 -9.94 -4.11
N ASP A 83 -7.82 -9.30 -3.15
CA ASP A 83 -6.65 -8.45 -3.39
C ASP A 83 -5.54 -8.76 -2.40
N VAL A 84 -4.31 -8.85 -2.90
CA VAL A 84 -3.09 -9.01 -2.10
C VAL A 84 -2.14 -7.86 -2.43
N LEU A 85 -1.81 -7.06 -1.42
CA LEU A 85 -0.90 -5.91 -1.54
C LEU A 85 0.41 -6.24 -0.81
N LEU A 86 1.52 -6.23 -1.55
CA LEU A 86 2.83 -6.63 -1.05
C LEU A 86 3.74 -5.41 -0.93
N ASP A 87 4.23 -5.10 0.25
CA ASP A 87 5.36 -4.17 0.44
C ASP A 87 6.66 -4.97 0.41
N CYS A 88 7.40 -4.86 -0.67
CA CYS A 88 8.62 -5.62 -0.90
C CYS A 88 9.88 -4.89 -0.44
N GLY A 89 9.78 -3.60 -0.07
CA GLY A 89 10.96 -2.81 0.25
C GLY A 89 11.99 -2.82 -0.89
N MET A 90 13.26 -2.87 -0.52
CA MET A 90 14.40 -2.92 -1.46
C MET A 90 15.08 -4.31 -1.48
N GLY A 91 14.61 -5.24 -0.66
CA GLY A 91 15.23 -6.54 -0.44
C GLY A 91 14.88 -7.62 -1.45
N LYS A 92 15.37 -8.82 -1.18
CA LYS A 92 15.01 -10.02 -1.93
C LYS A 92 13.58 -10.44 -1.55
N PRO A 93 12.69 -10.71 -2.53
CA PRO A 93 11.36 -11.21 -2.24
C PRO A 93 11.39 -12.52 -1.43
N ALA A 94 10.57 -12.58 -0.38
CA ALA A 94 10.39 -13.77 0.44
C ALA A 94 9.33 -14.76 -0.13
N PHE A 95 8.81 -14.48 -1.33
CA PHE A 95 7.73 -15.23 -1.96
C PHE A 95 8.02 -15.49 -3.45
N ASN A 96 7.20 -16.31 -4.10
CA ASN A 96 7.30 -16.56 -5.54
C ASN A 96 6.83 -15.34 -6.34
N THR A 97 7.74 -14.61 -7.00
CA THR A 97 7.44 -13.40 -7.77
C THR A 97 6.54 -13.63 -8.98
N ASN A 98 6.40 -14.88 -9.48
CA ASN A 98 5.47 -15.19 -10.57
C ASN A 98 3.99 -15.05 -10.17
N LEU A 99 3.69 -14.91 -8.89
CA LEU A 99 2.35 -14.65 -8.38
C LEU A 99 1.91 -13.19 -8.56
N ILE A 100 2.85 -12.28 -8.82
CA ILE A 100 2.58 -10.86 -9.00
C ILE A 100 1.83 -10.62 -10.32
N THR A 101 0.73 -9.87 -10.26
CA THR A 101 -0.04 -9.45 -11.44
C THR A 101 0.29 -8.02 -11.88
N LYS A 102 0.73 -7.16 -10.96
CA LYS A 102 1.19 -5.78 -11.22
C LYS A 102 2.35 -5.43 -10.31
N LEU A 103 3.35 -4.73 -10.85
CA LEU A 103 4.50 -4.25 -10.11
C LEU A 103 4.55 -2.72 -10.12
N VAL A 104 4.68 -2.11 -8.96
CA VAL A 104 4.82 -0.67 -8.79
C VAL A 104 6.17 -0.38 -8.13
N PHE A 105 7.10 0.19 -8.89
CA PHE A 105 8.31 0.77 -8.29
C PHE A 105 7.95 2.08 -7.62
N VAL A 106 8.48 2.30 -6.40
CA VAL A 106 8.21 3.52 -5.62
C VAL A 106 9.52 4.20 -5.28
N SER A 107 9.68 5.45 -5.69
CA SER A 107 10.87 6.27 -5.44
C SER A 107 10.47 7.73 -5.20
N ASP A 108 11.44 8.53 -4.81
CA ASP A 108 11.43 9.97 -4.99
C ASP A 108 12.17 10.36 -6.28
N MET A 109 12.39 11.67 -6.50
CA MET A 109 13.09 12.18 -7.70
C MET A 109 14.61 12.10 -7.61
N PHE A 110 15.20 11.69 -6.48
CA PHE A 110 16.65 11.63 -6.36
C PHE A 110 17.23 10.49 -7.23
N GLU A 111 18.15 10.86 -8.10
CA GLU A 111 18.77 9.93 -9.06
C GLU A 111 19.39 8.69 -8.38
N PHE A 112 19.99 8.87 -7.20
CA PHE A 112 20.62 7.76 -6.48
C PHE A 112 19.58 6.72 -6.00
N ASN A 113 18.35 7.13 -5.63
CA ASN A 113 17.28 6.22 -5.25
C ASN A 113 16.74 5.44 -6.46
N LEU A 114 16.56 6.12 -7.59
CA LEU A 114 16.20 5.49 -8.87
C LEU A 114 17.27 4.49 -9.33
N LYS A 115 18.55 4.84 -9.21
CA LYS A 115 19.68 3.93 -9.51
C LYS A 115 19.71 2.71 -8.58
N ARG A 116 19.40 2.86 -7.29
CA ARG A 116 19.27 1.71 -6.39
C ARG A 116 18.16 0.77 -6.83
N LEU A 117 16.98 1.29 -7.18
CA LEU A 117 15.87 0.49 -7.72
C LEU A 117 16.26 -0.21 -9.03
N SER A 118 17.01 0.46 -9.92
CA SER A 118 17.45 -0.14 -11.18
C SER A 118 18.33 -1.38 -10.98
N GLN A 119 19.06 -1.45 -9.87
CA GLN A 119 19.95 -2.56 -9.54
C GLN A 119 19.24 -3.79 -8.96
N ILE A 120 17.94 -3.73 -8.67
CA ILE A 120 17.17 -4.86 -8.15
C ILE A 120 16.85 -5.82 -9.30
N PRO A 121 17.44 -7.04 -9.34
CA PRO A 121 17.29 -7.94 -10.48
C PRO A 121 16.05 -8.85 -10.41
N PHE A 122 15.42 -8.95 -9.23
CA PHE A 122 14.42 -9.99 -8.94
C PHE A 122 13.14 -9.90 -9.80
N TYR A 123 12.86 -8.71 -10.34
CA TYR A 123 11.64 -8.42 -11.09
C TYR A 123 11.86 -8.22 -12.58
N ASP A 124 13.11 -8.33 -13.07
CA ASP A 124 13.45 -8.01 -14.46
C ASP A 124 12.78 -8.97 -15.45
N ARG A 125 12.71 -10.24 -15.09
CA ARG A 125 12.16 -11.31 -15.96
C ARG A 125 10.64 -11.36 -15.98
N LEU A 126 9.97 -10.58 -15.12
CA LEU A 126 8.50 -10.57 -15.09
C LEU A 126 7.95 -9.84 -16.32
N THR A 127 7.04 -10.48 -17.04
CA THR A 127 6.35 -9.95 -18.23
C THR A 127 5.00 -9.33 -17.89
N ILE A 128 4.90 -8.72 -16.72
CA ILE A 128 3.71 -8.07 -16.18
C ILE A 128 3.79 -6.55 -16.35
N LYS A 129 2.65 -5.88 -16.09
CA LYS A 129 2.60 -4.42 -16.05
C LYS A 129 3.50 -3.88 -14.96
N LYS A 130 4.43 -2.99 -15.31
CA LYS A 130 5.35 -2.32 -14.39
C LYS A 130 5.10 -0.83 -14.45
N GLU A 131 4.89 -0.21 -13.30
CA GLU A 131 4.67 1.22 -13.16
C GLU A 131 5.71 1.83 -12.22
N LEU A 132 5.96 3.12 -12.37
CA LEU A 132 6.78 3.91 -11.45
C LEU A 132 5.93 4.98 -10.80
N LEU A 133 5.83 4.92 -9.49
CA LEU A 133 5.24 5.95 -8.63
C LEU A 133 6.37 6.79 -8.03
N VAL A 134 6.49 8.04 -8.45
CA VAL A 134 7.43 9.01 -7.88
C VAL A 134 6.72 9.80 -6.80
N ARG A 135 7.17 9.63 -5.56
CA ARG A 135 6.63 10.31 -4.37
C ARG A 135 7.39 11.60 -4.11
N GLN A 136 6.69 12.57 -3.51
CA GLN A 136 7.28 13.86 -3.13
C GLN A 136 7.98 14.55 -4.31
N ALA A 137 7.39 14.42 -5.50
CA ALA A 137 7.92 15.06 -6.69
C ALA A 137 7.95 16.58 -6.51
N ALA A 138 8.97 17.21 -7.05
CA ALA A 138 9.11 18.65 -7.14
C ALA A 138 8.79 19.13 -8.57
N ASP A 139 8.27 20.34 -8.69
CA ASP A 139 8.04 20.98 -9.99
C ASP A 139 9.36 21.57 -10.51
N ILE A 140 10.14 20.71 -11.16
CA ILE A 140 11.44 21.05 -11.75
C ILE A 140 11.52 20.56 -13.20
N ASN A 141 12.46 21.07 -13.96
CA ASN A 141 12.62 20.71 -15.37
C ASN A 141 13.28 19.34 -15.57
N ILE A 142 12.65 18.29 -15.01
CA ILE A 142 13.00 16.87 -15.21
C ILE A 142 11.74 16.13 -15.65
N SER A 143 11.76 15.57 -16.86
CA SER A 143 10.58 14.89 -17.40
C SER A 143 10.40 13.47 -16.84
N SER A 144 9.18 12.96 -16.93
CA SER A 144 8.87 11.58 -16.54
C SER A 144 9.67 10.54 -17.34
N GLU A 145 9.98 10.84 -18.61
CA GLU A 145 10.80 10.00 -19.47
C GLU A 145 12.27 9.94 -19.00
N GLN A 146 12.81 11.08 -18.55
CA GLN A 146 14.16 11.14 -17.97
C GLN A 146 14.23 10.30 -16.67
N ILE A 147 13.21 10.41 -15.81
CA ILE A 147 13.13 9.62 -14.58
C ILE A 147 13.03 8.12 -14.89
N ALA A 148 12.16 7.74 -15.84
CA ALA A 148 12.03 6.35 -16.28
C ALA A 148 13.32 5.80 -16.89
N ALA A 149 14.06 6.61 -17.65
CA ALA A 149 15.34 6.23 -18.23
C ALA A 149 16.41 5.91 -17.18
N ILE A 150 16.45 6.65 -16.06
CA ILE A 150 17.37 6.36 -14.94
C ILE A 150 17.04 5.01 -14.30
N LEU A 151 15.76 4.71 -14.10
CA LEU A 151 15.32 3.44 -13.53
C LEU A 151 15.67 2.25 -14.44
N ASN A 152 15.73 2.47 -15.77
CA ASN A 152 16.11 1.46 -16.77
C ASN A 152 15.36 0.11 -16.62
N LYS A 153 14.10 0.17 -16.31
CA LYS A 153 13.15 -0.95 -16.28
C LYS A 153 12.08 -0.70 -17.34
N ASN A 154 11.49 -1.74 -17.88
CA ASN A 154 10.39 -1.59 -18.86
C ASN A 154 9.13 -1.05 -18.17
N ILE A 155 9.06 0.26 -17.98
CA ILE A 155 7.98 0.97 -17.28
C ILE A 155 6.89 1.35 -18.28
N SER A 156 5.65 0.94 -18.01
CA SER A 156 4.47 1.26 -18.83
C SER A 156 3.82 2.60 -18.46
N LYS A 157 4.02 3.08 -17.24
CA LYS A 157 3.44 4.33 -16.73
C LYS A 157 4.35 4.92 -15.66
N VAL A 158 4.53 6.24 -15.68
CA VAL A 158 5.14 7.02 -14.60
C VAL A 158 4.05 7.93 -14.02
N GLU A 159 3.88 7.87 -12.71
CA GLU A 159 2.97 8.74 -11.96
C GLU A 159 3.76 9.61 -11.00
N LEU A 160 3.55 10.94 -11.06
CA LEU A 160 4.22 11.91 -10.21
C LEU A 160 3.26 12.41 -9.12
N LEU A 161 3.47 11.99 -7.90
CA LEU A 161 2.82 12.56 -6.72
C LEU A 161 3.71 13.65 -6.14
N TYR A 162 3.37 14.89 -6.46
CA TYR A 162 4.08 16.06 -5.96
C TYR A 162 3.97 16.15 -4.44
N TYR A 163 4.98 16.75 -3.81
CA TYR A 163 4.94 17.01 -2.38
C TYR A 163 3.71 17.83 -2.00
N ASP A 164 3.02 17.37 -1.00
CA ASP A 164 1.88 18.05 -0.39
C ASP A 164 1.99 17.91 1.13
N GLU A 165 2.02 19.03 1.83
CA GLU A 165 2.20 19.04 3.28
C GLU A 165 1.07 18.32 4.01
N ALA A 166 -0.16 18.42 3.51
CA ALA A 166 -1.31 17.76 4.13
C ALA A 166 -1.20 16.23 4.01
N ASP A 167 -0.72 15.72 2.86
CA ASP A 167 -0.49 14.29 2.67
C ASP A 167 0.60 13.78 3.61
N TYR A 168 1.70 14.53 3.74
CA TYR A 168 2.80 14.18 4.63
C TYR A 168 2.36 14.18 6.10
N GLN A 169 1.68 15.25 6.54
CA GLN A 169 1.15 15.34 7.91
C GLN A 169 0.14 14.22 8.20
N ASN A 170 -0.76 13.92 7.25
CA ASN A 170 -1.73 12.84 7.43
C ASN A 170 -1.05 11.47 7.57
N ALA A 171 -0.03 11.17 6.75
CA ALA A 171 0.74 9.94 6.84
C ALA A 171 1.45 9.81 8.20
N LEU A 172 2.08 10.89 8.69
CA LEU A 172 2.69 10.92 10.02
C LEU A 172 1.67 10.66 11.13
N LEU A 173 0.54 11.38 11.13
CA LEU A 173 -0.50 11.21 12.14
C LEU A 173 -1.07 9.79 12.13
N CYS A 174 -1.29 9.21 10.95
CA CYS A 174 -1.73 7.83 10.82
C CYS A 174 -0.71 6.86 11.43
N ASN A 175 0.56 7.02 11.13
CA ASN A 175 1.62 6.16 11.65
C ASN A 175 1.77 6.25 13.17
N TYR A 176 1.84 7.47 13.72
CA TYR A 176 1.98 7.67 15.18
C TYR A 176 0.76 7.19 15.96
N ASN A 177 -0.44 7.39 15.44
CA ASN A 177 -1.69 7.00 16.09
C ASN A 177 -2.13 5.56 15.77
N LYS A 178 -1.38 4.84 14.92
CA LYS A 178 -1.72 3.48 14.49
C LYS A 178 -3.14 3.37 13.90
N ILE A 179 -3.48 4.32 13.04
CA ILE A 179 -4.77 4.40 12.35
C ILE A 179 -4.58 4.52 10.84
N THR A 180 -5.60 4.17 10.08
CA THR A 180 -5.67 4.48 8.65
C THR A 180 -6.77 5.50 8.42
N SER A 181 -6.38 6.72 8.05
CA SER A 181 -7.31 7.83 7.81
C SER A 181 -7.05 8.48 6.45
N LEU A 182 -8.09 8.61 5.65
CA LEU A 182 -8.07 9.35 4.38
C LEU A 182 -8.64 10.77 4.53
N ALA A 183 -8.84 11.26 5.76
CA ALA A 183 -9.55 12.52 6.00
C ALA A 183 -8.73 13.76 5.61
N GLY A 184 -7.41 13.68 5.77
CA GLY A 184 -6.50 14.82 5.56
C GLY A 184 -5.75 14.81 4.23
N ILE A 185 -5.98 13.83 3.34
CA ILE A 185 -5.22 13.72 2.10
C ILE A 185 -5.65 14.75 1.05
N SER A 186 -4.69 15.16 0.22
CA SER A 186 -4.88 16.11 -0.88
C SER A 186 -5.82 15.60 -1.97
N GLY A 187 -6.34 16.53 -2.76
CA GLY A 187 -7.14 16.18 -3.94
C GLY A 187 -6.35 15.37 -4.99
N ARG A 188 -5.04 15.59 -5.08
CA ARG A 188 -4.14 14.91 -6.02
C ARG A 188 -3.90 13.46 -5.58
N LEU A 189 -3.55 13.23 -4.33
CA LEU A 189 -3.39 11.88 -3.78
C LEU A 189 -4.71 11.10 -3.85
N ARG A 190 -5.82 11.74 -3.51
CA ARG A 190 -7.15 11.14 -3.66
C ARG A 190 -7.44 10.71 -5.11
N LYS A 191 -7.12 11.57 -6.09
CA LYS A 191 -7.32 11.23 -7.50
C LYS A 191 -6.50 9.99 -7.88
N TYR A 192 -5.21 9.97 -7.53
CA TYR A 192 -4.34 8.83 -7.76
C TYR A 192 -4.92 7.53 -7.18
N LEU A 193 -5.36 7.55 -5.91
CA LEU A 193 -5.96 6.37 -5.26
C LEU A 193 -7.22 5.89 -5.99
N LEU A 194 -8.08 6.80 -6.43
CA LEU A 194 -9.30 6.42 -7.17
C LEU A 194 -8.98 5.87 -8.56
N ASP A 195 -7.98 6.41 -9.25
CA ASP A 195 -7.53 5.93 -10.55
C ASP A 195 -6.90 4.53 -10.44
N GLU A 196 -6.11 4.27 -9.38
CA GLU A 196 -5.55 2.94 -9.09
C GLU A 196 -6.65 1.93 -8.75
N LEU A 197 -7.57 2.29 -7.87
CA LEU A 197 -8.71 1.45 -7.52
C LEU A 197 -9.57 1.10 -8.73
N ALA A 198 -9.82 2.06 -9.63
CA ALA A 198 -10.58 1.79 -10.85
C ALA A 198 -9.92 0.74 -11.76
N GLN A 199 -8.57 0.63 -11.73
CA GLN A 199 -7.85 -0.42 -12.45
C GLN A 199 -7.90 -1.77 -11.71
N MET A 200 -7.98 -1.76 -10.37
CA MET A 200 -8.00 -2.98 -9.55
C MET A 200 -9.36 -3.68 -9.54
N VAL A 201 -10.45 -2.90 -9.62
CA VAL A 201 -11.80 -3.44 -9.45
C VAL A 201 -12.59 -3.28 -10.75
N GLU A 202 -12.41 -4.24 -11.64
CA GLU A 202 -13.21 -4.34 -12.84
C GLU A 202 -14.71 -4.43 -12.47
N ASN A 203 -15.58 -3.82 -13.27
CA ASN A 203 -17.04 -3.80 -13.07
C ASN A 203 -17.57 -2.97 -11.88
N THR A 204 -16.73 -2.20 -11.19
CA THR A 204 -17.18 -1.27 -10.15
C THR A 204 -17.37 0.12 -10.73
N SER A 205 -18.55 0.68 -10.55
CA SER A 205 -18.84 2.03 -11.05
C SER A 205 -18.09 3.13 -10.29
N ALA A 206 -17.80 4.25 -10.94
CA ALA A 206 -17.19 5.42 -10.29
C ALA A 206 -17.98 5.92 -9.07
N ARG A 207 -19.30 5.73 -9.07
CA ARG A 207 -20.17 6.07 -7.94
C ARG A 207 -19.93 5.16 -6.73
N GLU A 208 -19.79 3.86 -6.95
CA GLU A 208 -19.49 2.89 -5.90
C GLU A 208 -18.12 3.11 -5.32
N LEU A 209 -17.10 3.32 -6.16
CA LEU A 209 -15.75 3.69 -5.72
C LEU A 209 -15.74 4.94 -4.84
N LYS A 210 -16.40 6.00 -5.29
CA LYS A 210 -16.53 7.24 -4.50
C LYS A 210 -17.26 7.02 -3.18
N THR A 211 -18.26 6.15 -3.18
CA THR A 211 -19.01 5.80 -1.97
C THR A 211 -18.13 5.03 -0.99
N ALA A 212 -17.38 4.02 -1.46
CA ALA A 212 -16.44 3.25 -0.65
C ALA A 212 -15.33 4.14 -0.09
N TYR A 213 -14.75 5.01 -0.91
CA TYR A 213 -13.76 6.01 -0.47
C TYR A 213 -14.31 6.90 0.65
N ASN A 214 -15.53 7.41 0.52
CA ASN A 214 -16.15 8.26 1.53
C ASN A 214 -16.43 7.48 2.84
N LYS A 215 -16.77 6.18 2.76
CA LYS A 215 -16.90 5.31 3.93
C LYS A 215 -15.53 5.08 4.59
N ALA A 216 -14.49 4.77 3.83
CA ALA A 216 -13.14 4.59 4.32
C ALA A 216 -12.62 5.87 5.01
N ARG A 217 -12.85 7.05 4.42
CA ARG A 217 -12.50 8.35 5.01
C ARG A 217 -13.11 8.61 6.38
N LYS A 218 -14.27 8.03 6.68
CA LYS A 218 -14.99 8.20 7.95
C LYS A 218 -14.69 7.12 8.99
N ALA A 219 -14.04 6.02 8.59
CA ALA A 219 -13.95 4.80 9.40
C ALA A 219 -12.85 4.80 10.48
N TYR A 220 -12.12 5.89 10.66
CA TYR A 220 -10.88 5.94 11.47
C TYR A 220 -11.07 6.04 13.00
N LYS A 221 -12.29 6.03 13.53
CA LYS A 221 -12.55 6.36 14.95
C LYS A 221 -12.32 5.22 15.94
N SER A 222 -12.25 3.99 15.49
CA SER A 222 -11.95 2.83 16.35
C SER A 222 -11.50 1.66 15.48
N GLY A 223 -10.45 0.95 15.89
CA GLY A 223 -9.98 -0.26 15.22
C GLY A 223 -10.25 -1.49 16.09
N VAL A 224 -10.66 -2.58 15.49
CA VAL A 224 -10.69 -3.91 16.11
C VAL A 224 -9.50 -4.67 15.54
N ILE A 225 -8.69 -5.28 16.42
CA ILE A 225 -7.62 -6.18 16.00
C ILE A 225 -8.10 -7.58 16.35
N GLU A 226 -8.15 -8.43 15.32
CA GLU A 226 -8.45 -9.83 15.46
C GLU A 226 -7.17 -10.65 15.25
N TYR A 227 -6.90 -11.54 16.19
CA TYR A 227 -5.83 -12.52 16.09
C TYR A 227 -6.44 -13.90 15.82
N GLU A 228 -5.69 -14.84 15.29
CA GLU A 228 -6.17 -16.19 14.95
C GLU A 228 -6.97 -16.87 16.09
N HIS A 229 -6.76 -16.43 17.35
CA HIS A 229 -7.43 -17.02 18.53
C HIS A 229 -8.01 -16.01 19.52
N SER A 230 -7.99 -14.70 19.25
CA SER A 230 -8.55 -13.70 20.14
C SER A 230 -8.87 -12.38 19.44
N THR A 231 -10.01 -11.80 19.79
CA THR A 231 -10.40 -10.45 19.35
C THR A 231 -10.07 -9.45 20.45
N VAL A 232 -9.27 -8.44 20.16
CA VAL A 232 -8.93 -7.37 21.10
C VAL A 232 -9.44 -6.04 20.56
N LEU A 233 -10.30 -5.39 21.33
CA LEU A 233 -10.79 -4.04 21.03
C LEU A 233 -9.72 -3.04 21.46
N VAL A 234 -9.08 -2.36 20.50
CA VAL A 234 -8.13 -1.30 20.78
C VAL A 234 -8.76 0.04 20.46
N THR A 235 -9.04 0.82 21.50
CA THR A 235 -9.36 2.25 21.34
C THR A 235 -8.04 3.00 21.19
N VAL A 236 -7.76 3.49 20.00
CA VAL A 236 -6.63 4.39 19.77
C VAL A 236 -7.08 5.79 20.15
N PRO A 237 -6.47 6.41 21.19
CA PRO A 237 -6.83 7.77 21.55
C PRO A 237 -6.45 8.69 20.37
N TRP A 238 -7.43 9.36 19.82
CA TRP A 238 -7.21 10.45 18.87
C TRP A 238 -6.48 11.57 19.59
N ALA A 239 -5.23 11.81 19.24
CA ALA A 239 -4.55 13.05 19.60
C ALA A 239 -5.17 14.16 18.75
N GLY A 240 -6.33 14.66 19.19
CA GLY A 240 -7.02 15.76 18.54
C GLY A 240 -6.07 16.95 18.46
N THR A 241 -5.97 17.57 17.30
CA THR A 241 -5.42 18.90 17.16
C THR A 241 -6.17 19.82 18.09
N ASN A 242 -5.57 20.15 19.23
CA ASN A 242 -5.97 21.34 19.98
C ASN A 242 -5.72 22.53 19.04
N LYS A 243 -6.81 23.14 18.56
CA LYS A 243 -6.76 24.45 17.94
C LYS A 243 -6.48 25.50 19.00
#